data_5209f0415d5c19b497bf8beae7d749c6
#
_entry.id   5209f0415d5c19b497bf8beae7d749c6
#
_cell.length_a   1.000
_cell.length_b   1.000
_cell.length_c   1.000
_cell.angle_alpha   90.00
_cell.angle_beta   90.00
_cell.angle_gamma   90.00
#
_symmetry.space_group_name_H-M   'P 1'
#
loop_
_entity.id
_entity.type
_entity.pdbx_description
1 polymer ?
#
loop_
_entity_poly.entity_id
_entity_poly.type
_entity_poly.pdbx_seq_one_letter_code
_entity_poly.pdbx_strand_id
1 'polypeptide(L)'
;MEDAGGADRKPIVRTEPPELIDRPVNMRTHLTSILKWLLLASAALFLFSLTQELRTQSYLKGFGDAIVPASGSPEQKVESILAWMLKRPPGRPLDDQDLRTLDVRDPLETLNNTKFLEVCGTSVNAFLNLGRMTGVQVRPLILVGETYGATHVVAEARLDGRWIVVDPAFRRIMRDSSGRMLTKEDLKDPELLRQATVGLKKFLPIYSYKRTTVVHLEAIPYLGADLRKGLNAVDPQWEDAFGSISWMFGRRSLIRLFTWAVLCLLCSALYVKFTFFAGPRSAARVRLHGRTPDRVTGWIVGGGPADEKS
;
A
#
# COMPACT_ATOMS: atom_id res chain seq x y z
N MET A 1 -97.05 34.73 -0.88
CA MET A 1 -96.26 35.48 0.08
C MET A 1 -94.98 34.83 0.25
N GLU A 2 -93.98 35.44 -0.41
CA GLU A 2 -92.65 35.01 -0.57
C GLU A 2 -91.89 35.23 0.73
N ASP A 3 -91.02 34.30 1.03
CA ASP A 3 -89.99 34.60 1.99
C ASP A 3 -88.61 34.14 1.41
N ALA A 4 -87.81 35.13 1.16
CA ALA A 4 -86.54 35.02 0.49
C ALA A 4 -85.44 34.55 1.49
N GLY A 5 -84.98 33.33 1.36
CA GLY A 5 -83.87 32.80 2.10
C GLY A 5 -82.52 33.38 1.65
N GLY A 6 -82.00 34.30 2.49
CA GLY A 6 -80.64 34.85 2.32
C GLY A 6 -79.57 33.77 2.53
N ALA A 7 -78.87 33.43 1.50
CA ALA A 7 -77.72 32.55 1.56
C ALA A 7 -76.50 33.30 2.14
N ASP A 8 -76.19 32.97 3.37
CA ASP A 8 -74.99 33.39 4.09
C ASP A 8 -73.77 32.76 3.46
N ARG A 9 -73.08 33.49 2.59
CA ARG A 9 -71.77 33.06 1.97
C ARG A 9 -70.63 33.26 2.95
N LYS A 10 -70.24 32.19 3.64
CA LYS A 10 -69.04 32.18 4.44
C LYS A 10 -67.82 32.50 3.54
N PRO A 11 -66.90 33.39 3.97
CA PRO A 11 -65.70 33.69 3.21
C PRO A 11 -64.80 32.46 3.14
N ILE A 12 -64.39 32.09 1.91
CA ILE A 12 -63.40 31.04 1.67
C ILE A 12 -62.03 31.60 2.14
N VAL A 13 -61.63 31.17 3.32
CA VAL A 13 -60.24 31.40 3.77
C VAL A 13 -59.31 30.58 2.85
N ARG A 14 -58.67 31.25 1.89
CA ARG A 14 -57.54 30.66 1.16
C ARG A 14 -56.39 30.44 2.14
N THR A 15 -56.24 29.23 2.62
CA THR A 15 -55.01 28.79 3.27
C THR A 15 -53.92 28.76 2.18
N GLU A 16 -53.00 29.71 2.21
CA GLU A 16 -51.82 29.67 1.42
C GLU A 16 -51.09 28.36 1.73
N PRO A 17 -50.62 27.61 0.71
CA PRO A 17 -49.84 26.41 0.95
C PRO A 17 -48.59 26.79 1.74
N PRO A 18 -48.15 25.98 2.71
CA PRO A 18 -46.95 26.26 3.47
C PRO A 18 -45.78 26.43 2.49
N GLU A 19 -45.20 27.64 2.48
CA GLU A 19 -43.93 27.88 1.79
C GLU A 19 -42.95 26.82 2.25
N LEU A 20 -42.69 25.83 1.41
CA LEU A 20 -41.55 24.92 1.52
C LEU A 20 -40.31 25.81 1.43
N ILE A 21 -39.85 26.30 2.59
CA ILE A 21 -38.58 26.99 2.71
C ILE A 21 -37.52 25.99 2.32
N ASP A 22 -37.22 25.94 1.03
CA ASP A 22 -36.03 25.26 0.47
C ASP A 22 -34.79 25.95 1.06
N ARG A 23 -34.44 25.55 2.29
CA ARG A 23 -33.18 25.98 2.88
C ARG A 23 -32.07 25.37 2.00
N PRO A 24 -31.26 26.18 1.31
CA PRO A 24 -30.17 25.64 0.50
C PRO A 24 -29.29 24.80 1.42
N VAL A 25 -29.34 23.50 1.20
CA VAL A 25 -28.54 22.55 1.93
C VAL A 25 -27.08 22.98 1.70
N ASN A 26 -26.43 23.45 2.77
CA ASN A 26 -25.08 23.97 2.66
C ASN A 26 -24.11 22.80 2.39
N MET A 27 -23.98 22.44 1.13
CA MET A 27 -23.19 21.31 0.62
C MET A 27 -21.78 21.28 1.25
N ARG A 28 -21.25 22.45 1.59
CA ARG A 28 -19.94 22.57 2.24
C ARG A 28 -19.94 22.00 3.66
N THR A 29 -20.98 22.28 4.47
CA THR A 29 -21.07 21.77 5.84
C THR A 29 -21.23 20.25 5.85
N HIS A 30 -22.01 19.70 4.91
CA HIS A 30 -22.12 18.24 4.78
C HIS A 30 -20.80 17.60 4.35
N LEU A 31 -20.09 18.18 3.38
CA LEU A 31 -18.80 17.66 2.91
C LEU A 31 -17.73 17.69 4.04
N THR A 32 -17.62 18.80 4.77
CA THR A 32 -16.68 18.89 5.91
C THR A 32 -17.04 17.91 7.03
N SER A 33 -18.33 17.68 7.28
CA SER A 33 -18.77 16.67 8.25
C SER A 33 -18.40 15.26 7.81
N ILE A 34 -18.63 14.90 6.54
CA ILE A 34 -18.23 13.60 5.98
C ILE A 34 -16.72 13.41 6.09
N LEU A 35 -15.92 14.42 5.68
CA LEU A 35 -14.47 14.36 5.76
C LEU A 35 -13.97 14.20 7.19
N LYS A 36 -14.62 14.85 8.17
CA LYS A 36 -14.31 14.67 9.60
C LYS A 36 -14.50 13.23 10.04
N TRP A 37 -15.64 12.62 9.70
CA TRP A 37 -15.91 11.23 10.06
C TRP A 37 -14.97 10.24 9.34
N LEU A 38 -14.66 10.48 8.06
CA LEU A 38 -13.69 9.67 7.33
C LEU A 38 -12.29 9.78 7.95
N LEU A 39 -11.89 10.98 8.38
CA LEU A 39 -10.61 11.19 9.07
C LEU A 39 -10.58 10.43 10.40
N LEU A 40 -11.63 10.52 11.22
CA LEU A 40 -11.69 9.80 12.49
C LEU A 40 -11.67 8.28 12.28
N ALA A 41 -12.43 7.78 11.31
CA ALA A 41 -12.46 6.35 10.99
C ALA A 41 -11.08 5.86 10.47
N SER A 42 -10.46 6.60 9.55
CA SER A 42 -9.14 6.24 9.03
C SER A 42 -8.04 6.30 10.10
N ALA A 43 -8.10 7.29 11.02
CA ALA A 43 -7.19 7.37 12.16
C ALA A 43 -7.36 6.19 13.13
N ALA A 44 -8.58 5.81 13.44
CA ALA A 44 -8.86 4.65 14.30
C ALA A 44 -8.34 3.35 13.66
N LEU A 45 -8.55 3.15 12.35
CA LEU A 45 -8.07 1.98 11.61
C LEU A 45 -6.54 1.99 11.48
N PHE A 46 -5.92 3.16 11.34
CA PHE A 46 -4.47 3.31 11.37
C PHE A 46 -3.89 2.89 12.73
N LEU A 47 -4.43 3.40 13.84
CA LEU A 47 -3.98 3.05 15.19
C LEU A 47 -4.18 1.56 15.48
N PHE A 48 -5.30 0.99 15.07
CA PHE A 48 -5.53 -0.45 15.19
C PHE A 48 -4.48 -1.25 14.40
N SER A 49 -4.21 -0.87 13.13
CA SER A 49 -3.22 -1.54 12.29
C SER A 49 -1.80 -1.39 12.84
N LEU A 50 -1.47 -0.22 13.41
CA LEU A 50 -0.20 0.04 14.06
C LEU A 50 -0.01 -0.87 15.29
N THR A 51 -1.04 -0.99 16.12
CA THR A 51 -1.00 -1.89 17.30
C THR A 51 -0.77 -3.34 16.89
N GLN A 52 -1.45 -3.82 15.86
CA GLN A 52 -1.26 -5.18 15.33
C GLN A 52 0.16 -5.37 14.79
N GLU A 53 0.68 -4.39 14.06
CA GLU A 53 2.05 -4.47 13.53
C GLU A 53 3.10 -4.49 14.65
N LEU A 54 2.96 -3.63 15.67
CA LEU A 54 3.86 -3.62 16.83
C LEU A 54 3.85 -4.96 17.59
N ARG A 55 2.67 -5.56 17.77
CA ARG A 55 2.54 -6.91 18.36
C ARG A 55 3.26 -7.97 17.54
N THR A 56 3.06 -7.93 16.22
CA THR A 56 3.73 -8.86 15.29
C THR A 56 5.24 -8.70 15.35
N GLN A 57 5.76 -7.46 15.34
CA GLN A 57 7.20 -7.21 15.46
C GLN A 57 7.77 -7.68 16.79
N SER A 58 7.08 -7.40 17.88
CA SER A 58 7.52 -7.86 19.22
C SER A 58 7.59 -9.39 19.32
N TYR A 59 6.58 -10.07 18.76
CA TYR A 59 6.58 -11.53 18.71
C TYR A 59 7.74 -12.06 17.87
N LEU A 60 7.91 -11.54 16.63
CA LEU A 60 8.98 -11.98 15.73
C LEU A 60 10.37 -11.72 16.32
N LYS A 61 10.53 -10.58 17.00
CA LYS A 61 11.79 -10.28 17.69
C LYS A 61 12.05 -11.26 18.82
N GLY A 62 11.10 -11.46 19.73
CA GLY A 62 11.26 -12.43 20.83
C GLY A 62 11.50 -13.84 20.31
N PHE A 63 10.83 -14.22 19.23
CA PHE A 63 11.05 -15.50 18.57
C PHE A 63 12.47 -15.60 17.97
N GLY A 64 12.91 -14.57 17.25
CA GLY A 64 14.26 -14.50 16.69
C GLY A 64 15.33 -14.58 17.78
N ASP A 65 15.16 -13.81 18.86
CA ASP A 65 16.09 -13.81 20.00
C ASP A 65 16.18 -15.19 20.69
N ALA A 66 15.12 -16.00 20.65
CA ALA A 66 15.10 -17.35 21.22
C ALA A 66 15.84 -18.39 20.37
N ILE A 67 15.93 -18.21 19.05
CA ILE A 67 16.54 -19.20 18.14
C ILE A 67 17.92 -18.80 17.63
N VAL A 68 18.29 -17.52 17.75
CA VAL A 68 19.51 -16.95 17.18
C VAL A 68 20.39 -16.41 18.30
N PRO A 69 21.70 -16.75 18.33
CA PRO A 69 22.62 -16.24 19.33
C PRO A 69 22.78 -14.72 19.20
N ALA A 70 22.63 -14.00 20.31
CA ALA A 70 22.66 -12.54 20.35
C ALA A 70 24.01 -11.97 19.81
N SER A 71 25.12 -12.62 20.13
CA SER A 71 26.49 -12.24 19.73
C SER A 71 26.98 -12.93 18.45
N GLY A 72 26.10 -13.67 17.76
CA GLY A 72 26.48 -14.41 16.54
C GLY A 72 26.78 -13.47 15.37
N SER A 73 27.75 -13.90 14.51
CA SER A 73 27.97 -13.26 13.22
C SER A 73 26.70 -13.33 12.35
N PRO A 74 26.55 -12.48 11.29
CA PRO A 74 25.44 -12.59 10.37
C PRO A 74 25.27 -13.99 9.77
N GLU A 75 26.36 -14.67 9.46
CA GLU A 75 26.36 -16.05 8.97
C GLU A 75 25.78 -17.02 10.01
N GLN A 76 26.29 -17.00 11.24
CA GLN A 76 25.80 -17.85 12.34
C GLN A 76 24.29 -17.60 12.61
N LYS A 77 23.84 -16.38 12.49
CA LYS A 77 22.42 -16.05 12.63
C LYS A 77 21.58 -16.69 11.53
N VAL A 78 22.04 -16.59 10.28
CA VAL A 78 21.39 -17.24 9.12
C VAL A 78 21.34 -18.76 9.33
N GLU A 79 22.47 -19.38 9.69
CA GLU A 79 22.54 -20.81 9.94
C GLU A 79 21.61 -21.25 11.08
N SER A 80 21.51 -20.47 12.16
CA SER A 80 20.57 -20.75 13.25
C SER A 80 19.12 -20.72 12.81
N ILE A 81 18.75 -19.74 11.99
CA ILE A 81 17.39 -19.67 11.42
C ILE A 81 17.11 -20.90 10.55
N LEU A 82 18.04 -21.24 9.64
CA LEU A 82 17.88 -22.40 8.76
C LEU A 82 17.83 -23.72 9.55
N ALA A 83 18.68 -23.86 10.59
CA ALA A 83 18.69 -25.03 11.47
C ALA A 83 17.36 -25.17 12.24
N TRP A 84 16.80 -24.05 12.70
CA TRP A 84 15.47 -24.06 13.31
C TRP A 84 14.40 -24.50 12.29
N MET A 85 14.44 -23.96 11.06
CA MET A 85 13.50 -24.34 9.98
C MET A 85 13.62 -25.84 9.64
N LEU A 86 14.80 -26.43 9.78
CA LEU A 86 15.05 -27.87 9.52
C LEU A 86 14.55 -28.76 10.66
N LYS A 87 14.82 -28.37 11.92
CA LYS A 87 14.53 -29.19 13.12
C LYS A 87 13.09 -29.09 13.58
N ARG A 88 12.31 -28.23 13.01
CA ARG A 88 10.96 -27.99 13.46
C ARG A 88 10.10 -29.25 13.31
N PRO A 89 9.40 -29.68 14.37
CA PRO A 89 8.50 -30.81 14.28
C PRO A 89 7.39 -30.52 13.27
N PRO A 90 6.88 -31.53 12.56
CA PRO A 90 5.75 -31.36 11.67
C PRO A 90 4.57 -30.78 12.48
N GLY A 91 4.04 -29.67 12.02
CA GLY A 91 2.85 -29.07 12.62
C GLY A 91 1.62 -29.96 12.42
N ARG A 92 0.50 -29.54 13.01
CA ARG A 92 -0.80 -30.17 12.72
C ARG A 92 -1.00 -30.31 11.22
N PRO A 93 -1.45 -31.47 10.73
CA PRO A 93 -1.87 -31.59 9.34
C PRO A 93 -2.91 -30.52 9.04
N LEU A 94 -2.68 -29.74 7.97
CA LEU A 94 -3.67 -28.79 7.48
C LEU A 94 -4.61 -29.53 6.53
N ASP A 95 -5.89 -29.33 6.68
CA ASP A 95 -6.87 -29.73 5.67
C ASP A 95 -6.99 -28.64 4.58
N ASP A 96 -7.73 -28.93 3.53
CA ASP A 96 -7.93 -28.02 2.41
C ASP A 96 -8.68 -26.73 2.82
N GLN A 97 -9.47 -26.78 3.88
CA GLN A 97 -10.19 -25.65 4.43
C GLN A 97 -9.24 -24.73 5.19
N ASP A 98 -8.34 -25.30 6.01
CA ASP A 98 -7.26 -24.57 6.68
C ASP A 98 -6.41 -23.81 5.65
N LEU A 99 -6.01 -24.45 4.54
CA LEU A 99 -5.20 -23.84 3.49
C LEU A 99 -5.87 -22.64 2.80
N ARG A 100 -7.20 -22.62 2.74
CA ARG A 100 -7.98 -21.53 2.15
C ARG A 100 -8.16 -20.34 3.10
N THR A 101 -8.17 -20.61 4.41
CA THR A 101 -8.45 -19.59 5.43
C THR A 101 -7.19 -18.94 5.98
N LEU A 102 -6.06 -19.64 5.95
CA LEU A 102 -4.79 -19.16 6.49
C LEU A 102 -4.17 -18.06 5.60
N ASP A 103 -3.73 -17.00 6.23
CA ASP A 103 -3.02 -15.92 5.55
C ASP A 103 -1.53 -16.26 5.40
N VAL A 104 -1.16 -16.83 4.24
CA VAL A 104 0.25 -17.16 3.91
C VAL A 104 1.19 -15.95 3.94
N ARG A 105 0.66 -14.73 4.01
CA ARG A 105 1.41 -13.48 4.17
C ARG A 105 1.47 -13.01 5.63
N ASP A 106 0.79 -13.70 6.54
CA ASP A 106 0.97 -13.46 7.97
C ASP A 106 2.19 -14.25 8.46
N PRO A 107 3.26 -13.56 8.92
CA PRO A 107 4.45 -14.24 9.42
C PRO A 107 4.18 -15.09 10.65
N LEU A 108 3.18 -14.77 11.47
CA LEU A 108 2.82 -15.57 12.65
C LEU A 108 2.23 -16.92 12.23
N GLU A 109 1.31 -16.91 11.25
CA GLU A 109 0.74 -18.15 10.72
C GLU A 109 1.81 -19.00 10.04
N THR A 110 2.69 -18.35 9.24
CA THR A 110 3.79 -19.05 8.55
C THR A 110 4.77 -19.70 9.53
N LEU A 111 5.10 -19.03 10.64
CA LEU A 111 5.99 -19.58 11.66
C LEU A 111 5.33 -20.67 12.51
N ASN A 112 4.03 -20.59 12.74
CA ASN A 112 3.30 -21.55 13.52
C ASN A 112 2.89 -22.81 12.74
N ASN A 113 3.01 -22.77 11.42
CA ASN A 113 2.63 -23.89 10.57
C ASN A 113 3.77 -24.37 9.69
N THR A 114 4.29 -25.57 10.01
CA THR A 114 5.45 -26.15 9.31
C THR A 114 5.24 -26.44 7.86
N LYS A 115 4.01 -26.77 7.42
CA LYS A 115 3.73 -27.04 6.01
C LYS A 115 4.00 -25.82 5.12
N PHE A 116 3.79 -24.62 5.65
CA PHE A 116 4.14 -23.41 4.91
C PHE A 116 5.65 -23.26 4.70
N LEU A 117 6.47 -23.81 5.58
CA LEU A 117 7.91 -23.79 5.40
C LEU A 117 8.43 -24.77 4.32
N GLU A 118 7.57 -25.59 3.75
CA GLU A 118 7.91 -26.47 2.62
C GLU A 118 7.71 -25.78 1.25
N VAL A 119 6.96 -24.68 1.22
CA VAL A 119 6.73 -23.88 0.02
C VAL A 119 7.77 -22.77 -0.09
N CYS A 120 8.40 -22.60 -1.24
CA CYS A 120 9.51 -21.64 -1.41
C CYS A 120 9.14 -20.20 -1.01
N GLY A 121 8.01 -19.69 -1.45
CA GLY A 121 7.60 -18.31 -1.15
C GLY A 121 7.36 -18.05 0.34
N THR A 122 6.70 -18.98 1.04
CA THR A 122 6.42 -18.86 2.47
C THR A 122 7.65 -19.12 3.33
N SER A 123 8.53 -20.06 2.93
CA SER A 123 9.83 -20.26 3.56
C SER A 123 10.69 -19.01 3.51
N VAL A 124 10.75 -18.38 2.32
CA VAL A 124 11.48 -17.12 2.14
C VAL A 124 10.87 -16.02 2.99
N ASN A 125 9.53 -15.88 3.02
CA ASN A 125 8.87 -14.88 3.85
C ASN A 125 9.19 -15.06 5.34
N ALA A 126 9.15 -16.28 5.87
CA ALA A 126 9.56 -16.61 7.24
C ALA A 126 11.03 -16.20 7.50
N PHE A 127 11.94 -16.62 6.61
CA PHE A 127 13.35 -16.30 6.69
C PHE A 127 13.62 -14.78 6.68
N LEU A 128 12.98 -14.03 5.77
CA LEU A 128 13.13 -12.58 5.68
C LEU A 128 12.68 -11.87 6.97
N ASN A 129 11.55 -12.30 7.55
CA ASN A 129 11.04 -11.72 8.78
C ASN A 129 12.00 -12.00 9.96
N LEU A 130 12.45 -13.23 10.12
CA LEU A 130 13.38 -13.61 11.19
C LEU A 130 14.75 -12.96 11.02
N GLY A 131 15.32 -12.98 9.81
CA GLY A 131 16.60 -12.37 9.52
C GLY A 131 16.63 -10.90 9.91
N ARG A 132 15.61 -10.14 9.51
CA ARG A 132 15.51 -8.71 9.86
C ARG A 132 15.37 -8.46 11.34
N MET A 133 14.55 -9.25 12.04
CA MET A 133 14.36 -9.09 13.49
C MET A 133 15.63 -9.41 14.27
N THR A 134 16.53 -10.22 13.72
CA THR A 134 17.84 -10.56 14.30
C THR A 134 18.99 -9.67 13.81
N GLY A 135 18.66 -8.62 13.01
CA GLY A 135 19.64 -7.65 12.52
C GLY A 135 20.44 -8.09 11.28
N VAL A 136 20.02 -9.16 10.59
CA VAL A 136 20.62 -9.56 9.32
C VAL A 136 19.92 -8.79 8.19
N GLN A 137 20.72 -8.18 7.29
CA GLN A 137 20.16 -7.59 6.07
C GLN A 137 19.81 -8.72 5.10
N VAL A 138 18.53 -8.82 4.76
CA VAL A 138 17.99 -9.86 3.88
C VAL A 138 17.02 -9.27 2.87
N ARG A 139 16.96 -9.87 1.68
CA ARG A 139 16.00 -9.50 0.62
C ARG A 139 15.54 -10.74 -0.16
N PRO A 140 14.35 -10.72 -0.77
CA PRO A 140 13.93 -11.81 -1.64
C PRO A 140 14.70 -11.77 -2.96
N LEU A 141 14.85 -12.95 -3.57
CA LEU A 141 15.36 -13.11 -4.92
C LEU A 141 14.48 -14.10 -5.66
N ILE A 142 13.90 -13.68 -6.77
CA ILE A 142 12.97 -14.47 -7.58
C ILE A 142 13.71 -14.99 -8.80
N LEU A 143 13.71 -16.30 -9.00
CA LEU A 143 14.23 -16.93 -10.21
C LEU A 143 13.14 -16.90 -11.28
N VAL A 144 13.45 -16.33 -12.43
CA VAL A 144 12.51 -16.12 -13.52
C VAL A 144 12.80 -17.10 -14.64
N GLY A 145 11.80 -17.89 -15.02
CA GLY A 145 11.89 -18.84 -16.12
C GLY A 145 11.86 -18.16 -17.50
N GLU A 146 11.96 -18.97 -18.54
CA GLU A 146 11.97 -18.49 -19.93
C GLU A 146 10.70 -17.75 -20.32
N THR A 147 9.56 -18.19 -19.79
CA THR A 147 8.22 -17.60 -20.02
C THR A 147 7.87 -16.44 -19.07
N TYR A 148 8.87 -15.83 -18.41
CA TYR A 148 8.68 -14.74 -17.42
C TYR A 148 7.91 -15.13 -16.15
N GLY A 149 7.54 -16.39 -15.98
CA GLY A 149 6.94 -16.88 -14.74
C GLY A 149 8.01 -17.07 -13.66
N ALA A 150 7.68 -16.79 -12.40
CA ALA A 150 8.51 -17.16 -11.27
C ALA A 150 8.58 -18.69 -11.16
N THR A 151 9.79 -19.25 -11.19
CA THR A 151 10.02 -20.71 -11.07
C THR A 151 10.35 -21.11 -9.65
N HIS A 152 11.10 -20.25 -8.95
CA HIS A 152 11.51 -20.46 -7.58
C HIS A 152 11.77 -19.11 -6.88
N VAL A 153 11.61 -19.09 -5.57
CA VAL A 153 11.92 -17.91 -4.76
C VAL A 153 12.95 -18.32 -3.72
N VAL A 154 14.03 -17.56 -3.65
CA VAL A 154 15.11 -17.70 -2.66
C VAL A 154 15.30 -16.36 -1.95
N ALA A 155 16.26 -16.28 -1.04
CA ALA A 155 16.66 -15.05 -0.39
C ALA A 155 18.12 -14.72 -0.70
N GLU A 156 18.49 -13.45 -0.53
CA GLU A 156 19.86 -13.02 -0.35
C GLU A 156 20.04 -12.47 1.06
N ALA A 157 21.12 -12.82 1.71
CA ALA A 157 21.57 -12.27 2.99
C ALA A 157 22.90 -11.55 2.81
N ARG A 158 23.07 -10.40 3.46
CA ARG A 158 24.34 -9.67 3.42
C ARG A 158 25.30 -10.26 4.46
N LEU A 159 26.22 -11.08 3.97
CA LEU A 159 27.26 -11.78 4.74
C LEU A 159 28.61 -11.29 4.26
N ASP A 160 29.49 -10.92 5.18
CA ASP A 160 30.85 -10.39 4.87
C ASP A 160 30.84 -9.27 3.80
N GLY A 161 29.86 -8.38 3.88
CA GLY A 161 29.70 -7.26 2.96
C GLY A 161 29.15 -7.63 1.57
N ARG A 162 28.91 -8.91 1.26
CA ARG A 162 28.39 -9.40 -0.01
C ARG A 162 26.96 -9.94 0.11
N TRP A 163 26.20 -9.87 -0.97
CA TRP A 163 24.88 -10.50 -1.06
C TRP A 163 25.04 -11.97 -1.43
N ILE A 164 24.82 -12.85 -0.45
CA ILE A 164 24.97 -14.30 -0.56
C ILE A 164 23.58 -14.93 -0.72
N VAL A 165 23.46 -15.88 -1.64
CA VAL A 165 22.22 -16.58 -1.88
C VAL A 165 21.96 -17.61 -0.76
N VAL A 166 20.77 -17.53 -0.21
CA VAL A 166 20.24 -18.44 0.79
C VAL A 166 18.95 -19.04 0.23
N ASP A 167 18.81 -20.34 0.28
CA ASP A 167 17.57 -21.02 -0.08
C ASP A 167 16.87 -21.56 1.17
N PRO A 168 15.88 -20.81 1.71
CA PRO A 168 15.17 -21.25 2.90
C PRO A 168 14.30 -22.48 2.68
N ALA A 169 13.84 -22.74 1.44
CA ALA A 169 13.07 -23.93 1.13
C ALA A 169 13.92 -25.21 1.25
N PHE A 170 15.18 -25.12 0.86
CA PHE A 170 16.17 -26.18 1.01
C PHE A 170 17.03 -26.06 2.29
N ARG A 171 16.80 -25.07 3.16
CA ARG A 171 17.52 -24.80 4.43
C ARG A 171 19.02 -24.70 4.22
N ARG A 172 19.48 -23.98 3.18
CA ARG A 172 20.87 -23.96 2.80
C ARG A 172 21.35 -22.54 2.44
N ILE A 173 22.56 -22.20 2.87
CA ILE A 173 23.39 -21.16 2.25
C ILE A 173 24.04 -21.79 1.04
N MET A 174 23.97 -21.14 -0.14
CA MET A 174 24.59 -21.65 -1.34
C MET A 174 26.12 -21.53 -1.24
N ARG A 175 26.81 -22.67 -1.32
CA ARG A 175 28.26 -22.77 -1.22
C ARG A 175 28.81 -23.68 -2.34
N ASP A 176 30.00 -23.38 -2.80
CA ASP A 176 30.74 -24.29 -3.68
C ASP A 176 31.37 -25.47 -2.90
N SER A 177 32.09 -26.35 -3.61
CA SER A 177 32.72 -27.52 -3.01
C SER A 177 33.84 -27.18 -2.03
N SER A 178 34.41 -25.96 -2.07
CA SER A 178 35.41 -25.46 -1.12
C SER A 178 34.76 -24.84 0.14
N GLY A 179 33.44 -24.70 0.17
CA GLY A 179 32.71 -24.03 1.26
C GLY A 179 32.57 -22.53 1.08
N ARG A 180 33.05 -21.93 -0.01
CA ARG A 180 32.91 -20.51 -0.30
C ARG A 180 31.43 -20.17 -0.57
N MET A 181 30.91 -19.15 0.10
CA MET A 181 29.54 -18.64 -0.10
C MET A 181 29.39 -17.98 -1.46
N LEU A 182 28.28 -18.28 -2.15
CA LEU A 182 28.03 -17.91 -3.54
C LEU A 182 27.02 -16.77 -3.64
N THR A 183 27.31 -15.81 -4.51
CA THR A 183 26.42 -14.74 -4.94
C THR A 183 25.49 -15.23 -6.05
N LYS A 184 24.46 -14.45 -6.38
CA LYS A 184 23.59 -14.75 -7.53
C LYS A 184 24.37 -14.76 -8.86
N GLU A 185 25.45 -13.97 -8.94
CA GLU A 185 26.30 -13.91 -10.14
C GLU A 185 27.14 -15.16 -10.28
N ASP A 186 27.72 -15.67 -9.17
CA ASP A 186 28.43 -16.94 -9.15
C ASP A 186 27.53 -18.11 -9.62
N LEU A 187 26.26 -18.10 -9.19
CA LEU A 187 25.27 -19.15 -9.52
C LEU A 187 24.74 -19.10 -10.97
N LYS A 188 25.16 -18.12 -11.78
CA LYS A 188 24.94 -18.15 -13.24
C LYS A 188 25.81 -19.17 -13.93
N ASP A 189 26.95 -19.52 -13.32
CA ASP A 189 27.78 -20.60 -13.76
C ASP A 189 27.14 -21.96 -13.45
N PRO A 190 26.82 -22.79 -14.47
CA PRO A 190 26.17 -24.07 -14.28
C PRO A 190 26.96 -25.03 -13.37
N GLU A 191 28.28 -24.96 -13.40
CA GLU A 191 29.14 -25.86 -12.60
C GLU A 191 29.05 -25.46 -11.10
N LEU A 192 29.14 -24.16 -10.78
CA LEU A 192 28.98 -23.67 -9.40
C LEU A 192 27.57 -23.96 -8.89
N LEU A 193 26.56 -23.78 -9.73
CA LEU A 193 25.19 -24.14 -9.38
C LEU A 193 25.07 -25.63 -9.08
N ARG A 194 25.67 -26.50 -9.92
CA ARG A 194 25.67 -27.93 -9.71
C ARG A 194 26.35 -28.31 -8.39
N GLN A 195 27.49 -27.69 -8.06
CA GLN A 195 28.17 -27.92 -6.79
C GLN A 195 27.34 -27.50 -5.60
N ALA A 196 26.73 -26.31 -5.65
CA ALA A 196 25.88 -25.76 -4.57
C ALA A 196 24.62 -26.59 -4.30
N THR A 197 24.12 -27.30 -5.33
CA THR A 197 22.89 -28.08 -5.27
C THR A 197 23.10 -29.58 -5.08
N VAL A 198 24.35 -30.04 -4.95
CA VAL A 198 24.64 -31.44 -4.67
C VAL A 198 23.87 -31.95 -3.46
N GLY A 199 23.16 -33.06 -3.63
CA GLY A 199 22.33 -33.69 -2.59
C GLY A 199 20.94 -33.12 -2.43
N LEU A 200 20.55 -32.09 -3.17
CA LEU A 200 19.18 -31.54 -3.14
C LEU A 200 18.25 -32.32 -4.08
N LYS A 201 17.60 -33.38 -3.57
CA LYS A 201 16.75 -34.28 -4.37
C LYS A 201 15.58 -33.62 -5.11
N LYS A 202 15.12 -32.46 -4.63
CA LYS A 202 13.96 -31.75 -5.19
C LYS A 202 14.35 -30.48 -5.95
N PHE A 203 15.65 -30.23 -6.16
CA PHE A 203 16.06 -29.08 -6.94
C PHE A 203 15.80 -29.35 -8.41
N LEU A 204 14.90 -28.54 -9.02
CA LEU A 204 14.44 -28.78 -10.38
C LEU A 204 15.40 -28.13 -11.39
N PRO A 205 15.64 -28.76 -12.57
CA PRO A 205 16.49 -28.19 -13.64
C PRO A 205 16.03 -26.80 -14.13
N ILE A 206 14.73 -26.47 -13.96
CA ILE A 206 14.19 -25.18 -14.34
C ILE A 206 14.60 -24.03 -13.39
N TYR A 207 15.18 -24.34 -12.23
CA TYR A 207 15.68 -23.33 -11.30
C TYR A 207 17.04 -22.80 -11.80
N SER A 208 17.00 -21.65 -12.41
CA SER A 208 18.18 -21.03 -13.04
C SER A 208 18.37 -19.61 -12.51
N TYR A 209 19.62 -19.25 -12.24
CA TYR A 209 20.02 -17.90 -11.83
C TYR A 209 20.35 -16.98 -13.01
N LYS A 210 20.18 -17.42 -14.26
CA LYS A 210 20.42 -16.60 -15.45
C LYS A 210 19.57 -15.34 -15.46
N ARG A 211 18.33 -15.45 -14.99
CA ARG A 211 17.37 -14.35 -14.90
C ARG A 211 16.81 -14.30 -13.48
N THR A 212 17.15 -13.24 -12.79
CA THR A 212 16.69 -13.03 -11.41
C THR A 212 16.14 -11.62 -11.26
N THR A 213 15.19 -11.44 -10.34
CA THR A 213 14.67 -10.12 -9.98
C THR A 213 14.37 -10.08 -8.48
N VAL A 214 14.49 -8.92 -7.88
CA VAL A 214 14.12 -8.70 -6.47
C VAL A 214 12.66 -8.28 -6.37
N VAL A 215 12.13 -7.64 -7.42
CA VAL A 215 10.75 -7.17 -7.49
C VAL A 215 10.12 -7.67 -8.78
N HIS A 216 9.09 -8.50 -8.65
CA HIS A 216 8.36 -9.05 -9.80
C HIS A 216 7.31 -8.06 -10.32
N LEU A 217 7.77 -7.00 -10.99
CA LEU A 217 6.86 -5.99 -11.57
C LEU A 217 5.97 -6.59 -12.67
N GLU A 218 6.46 -7.58 -13.41
CA GLU A 218 5.72 -8.25 -14.48
C GLU A 218 4.45 -8.95 -14.00
N ALA A 219 4.30 -9.16 -12.69
CA ALA A 219 3.05 -9.61 -12.09
C ALA A 219 1.94 -8.55 -12.12
N ILE A 220 2.27 -7.29 -12.42
CA ILE A 220 1.29 -6.20 -12.60
C ILE A 220 0.77 -6.23 -14.04
N PRO A 221 -0.49 -6.61 -14.28
CA PRO A 221 -1.03 -6.69 -15.63
C PRO A 221 -0.93 -5.33 -16.35
N TYR A 222 -0.58 -5.37 -17.64
CA TYR A 222 -0.52 -4.23 -18.58
C TYR A 222 0.53 -3.14 -18.28
N LEU A 223 0.98 -2.99 -17.03
CA LEU A 223 1.86 -1.89 -16.62
C LEU A 223 3.26 -2.35 -16.21
N GLY A 224 3.43 -3.61 -15.83
CA GLY A 224 4.68 -4.08 -15.20
C GLY A 224 5.92 -3.93 -16.07
N ALA A 225 5.82 -4.27 -17.35
CA ALA A 225 6.95 -4.16 -18.28
C ALA A 225 7.34 -2.71 -18.58
N ASP A 226 6.36 -1.81 -18.73
CA ASP A 226 6.61 -0.40 -19.01
C ASP A 226 7.14 0.32 -17.76
N LEU A 227 6.61 -0.04 -16.58
CA LEU A 227 7.12 0.46 -15.31
C LEU A 227 8.59 0.05 -15.11
N ARG A 228 8.94 -1.21 -15.40
CA ARG A 228 10.33 -1.68 -15.35
C ARG A 228 11.23 -0.89 -16.30
N LYS A 229 10.80 -0.68 -17.54
CA LYS A 229 11.55 0.13 -18.51
C LYS A 229 11.77 1.55 -18.02
N GLY A 230 10.72 2.18 -17.49
CA GLY A 230 10.79 3.52 -16.91
C GLY A 230 11.75 3.59 -15.73
N LEU A 231 11.67 2.66 -14.79
CA LEU A 231 12.57 2.60 -13.63
C LEU A 231 14.03 2.38 -14.05
N ASN A 232 14.29 1.45 -15.00
CA ASN A 232 15.63 1.20 -15.53
C ASN A 232 16.22 2.42 -16.25
N ALA A 233 15.37 3.26 -16.86
CA ALA A 233 15.82 4.49 -17.52
C ALA A 233 16.22 5.59 -16.52
N VAL A 234 15.58 5.60 -15.35
CA VAL A 234 15.87 6.57 -14.27
C VAL A 234 17.07 6.13 -13.44
N ASP A 235 17.08 4.87 -13.02
CA ASP A 235 18.15 4.27 -12.23
C ASP A 235 18.28 2.77 -12.57
N PRO A 236 19.34 2.32 -13.25
CA PRO A 236 19.54 0.90 -13.53
C PRO A 236 19.69 0.03 -12.26
N GLN A 237 20.01 0.62 -11.10
CA GLN A 237 20.19 -0.07 -9.83
C GLN A 237 18.96 0.05 -8.90
N TRP A 238 17.84 0.57 -9.39
CA TRP A 238 16.62 0.76 -8.59
C TRP A 238 16.17 -0.51 -7.84
N GLU A 239 16.41 -1.70 -8.42
CA GLU A 239 16.08 -2.98 -7.75
C GLU A 239 16.85 -3.16 -6.44
N ASP A 240 18.06 -2.68 -6.32
CA ASP A 240 18.85 -2.79 -5.10
C ASP A 240 18.28 -1.90 -3.99
N ALA A 241 17.84 -0.70 -4.35
CA ALA A 241 17.15 0.21 -3.42
C ALA A 241 15.80 -0.36 -2.97
N PHE A 242 14.98 -0.81 -3.93
CA PHE A 242 13.68 -1.44 -3.65
C PHE A 242 13.80 -2.79 -2.95
N GLY A 243 14.86 -3.54 -3.21
CA GLY A 243 15.12 -4.83 -2.56
C GLY A 243 15.14 -4.74 -1.04
N SER A 244 15.62 -3.62 -0.51
CA SER A 244 15.67 -3.39 0.94
C SER A 244 14.28 -3.22 1.57
N ILE A 245 13.27 -2.79 0.81
CA ILE A 245 11.89 -2.56 1.27
C ILE A 245 10.88 -3.56 0.70
N SER A 246 11.27 -4.35 -0.30
CA SER A 246 10.36 -5.29 -1.00
C SER A 246 9.70 -6.33 -0.08
N TRP A 247 10.36 -6.69 1.04
CA TRP A 247 9.80 -7.57 2.06
C TRP A 247 8.51 -7.05 2.69
N MET A 248 8.32 -5.72 2.72
CA MET A 248 7.10 -5.09 3.26
C MET A 248 5.86 -5.55 2.49
N PHE A 249 6.00 -5.76 1.18
CA PHE A 249 4.89 -6.24 0.33
C PHE A 249 4.53 -7.71 0.59
N GLY A 250 5.42 -8.46 1.25
CA GLY A 250 5.13 -9.80 1.76
C GLY A 250 4.33 -9.83 3.06
N ARG A 251 4.09 -8.67 3.70
CA ARG A 251 3.37 -8.55 4.98
C ARG A 251 2.07 -7.77 4.81
N ARG A 252 0.94 -8.47 4.90
CA ARG A 252 -0.39 -7.85 4.77
C ARG A 252 -0.65 -6.78 5.85
N SER A 253 -0.12 -6.97 7.07
CA SER A 253 -0.23 -5.99 8.16
C SER A 253 0.41 -4.64 7.82
N LEU A 254 1.60 -4.65 7.20
CA LEU A 254 2.27 -3.44 6.74
C LEU A 254 1.54 -2.75 5.60
N ILE A 255 1.05 -3.53 4.62
CA ILE A 255 0.25 -2.97 3.52
C ILE A 255 -0.98 -2.26 4.07
N ARG A 256 -1.71 -2.86 5.02
CA ARG A 256 -2.86 -2.23 5.68
C ARG A 256 -2.46 -0.95 6.41
N LEU A 257 -1.37 -0.99 7.17
CA LEU A 257 -0.86 0.17 7.91
C LEU A 257 -0.57 1.34 6.95
N PHE A 258 0.14 1.09 5.85
CA PHE A 258 0.41 2.10 4.82
C PHE A 258 -0.85 2.63 4.17
N THR A 259 -1.78 1.74 3.81
CA THR A 259 -3.06 2.15 3.20
C THR A 259 -3.82 3.11 4.11
N TRP A 260 -3.95 2.78 5.40
CA TRP A 260 -4.64 3.64 6.36
C TRP A 260 -3.88 4.93 6.66
N ALA A 261 -2.53 4.90 6.69
CA ALA A 261 -1.71 6.11 6.83
C ALA A 261 -1.94 7.08 5.66
N VAL A 262 -1.88 6.59 4.42
CA VAL A 262 -2.11 7.41 3.23
C VAL A 262 -3.53 7.97 3.22
N LEU A 263 -4.53 7.15 3.53
CA LEU A 263 -5.93 7.61 3.58
C LEU A 263 -6.13 8.68 4.66
N CYS A 264 -5.54 8.51 5.84
CA CYS A 264 -5.57 9.49 6.91
C CYS A 264 -4.94 10.83 6.49
N LEU A 265 -3.78 10.80 5.82
CA LEU A 265 -3.11 11.98 5.29
C LEU A 265 -3.94 12.68 4.21
N LEU A 266 -4.53 11.94 3.29
CA LEU A 266 -5.41 12.49 2.25
C LEU A 266 -6.66 13.14 2.84
N CYS A 267 -7.34 12.46 3.77
CA CYS A 267 -8.50 13.01 4.47
C CYS A 267 -8.13 14.27 5.26
N SER A 268 -6.98 14.28 5.94
CA SER A 268 -6.48 15.45 6.66
C SER A 268 -6.23 16.63 5.71
N ALA A 269 -5.53 16.40 4.61
CA ALA A 269 -5.23 17.45 3.62
C ALA A 269 -6.52 18.03 3.01
N LEU A 270 -7.48 17.16 2.65
CA LEU A 270 -8.79 17.60 2.14
C LEU A 270 -9.59 18.36 3.20
N TYR A 271 -9.62 17.87 4.44
CA TYR A 271 -10.31 18.55 5.54
C TYR A 271 -9.74 19.95 5.77
N VAL A 272 -8.42 20.10 5.84
CA VAL A 272 -7.74 21.40 5.97
C VAL A 272 -8.08 22.31 4.79
N LYS A 273 -7.98 21.80 3.55
CA LYS A 273 -8.33 22.57 2.35
C LYS A 273 -9.75 23.11 2.39
N PHE A 274 -10.73 22.26 2.69
CA PHE A 274 -12.14 22.67 2.72
C PHE A 274 -12.50 23.54 3.92
N THR A 275 -11.81 23.38 5.06
CA THR A 275 -12.07 24.17 6.26
C THR A 275 -11.43 25.57 6.16
N PHE A 276 -10.17 25.68 5.76
CA PHE A 276 -9.40 26.90 5.84
C PHE A 276 -9.27 27.66 4.51
N PHE A 277 -9.15 26.96 3.38
CA PHE A 277 -8.85 27.59 2.09
C PHE A 277 -10.07 27.79 1.18
N ALA A 278 -11.21 27.15 1.45
CA ALA A 278 -12.46 27.40 0.74
C ALA A 278 -13.20 28.59 1.33
N GLY A 279 -12.52 29.69 1.66
CA GLY A 279 -13.08 30.91 2.18
C GLY A 279 -14.02 31.63 1.20
N PRO A 280 -14.78 32.63 1.62
CA PRO A 280 -15.92 33.24 0.91
C PRO A 280 -15.47 34.12 -0.27
N ARG A 281 -14.63 33.61 -1.16
CA ARG A 281 -14.27 34.36 -2.39
C ARG A 281 -15.44 34.49 -3.37
N SER A 282 -16.53 33.74 -3.19
CA SER A 282 -17.70 33.78 -4.10
C SER A 282 -18.77 34.79 -3.68
N ALA A 283 -18.84 35.24 -2.45
CA ALA A 283 -19.86 36.19 -2.02
C ALA A 283 -19.58 37.66 -2.40
N ALA A 284 -18.33 38.01 -2.64
CA ALA A 284 -17.93 39.38 -3.02
C ALA A 284 -18.18 39.68 -4.52
N ARG A 285 -18.27 38.66 -5.38
CA ARG A 285 -18.45 38.89 -6.83
C ARG A 285 -19.89 39.05 -7.29
N VAL A 286 -20.88 38.64 -6.48
CA VAL A 286 -22.29 38.74 -6.88
C VAL A 286 -22.92 40.09 -6.50
N ARG A 287 -22.31 40.90 -5.60
CA ARG A 287 -22.87 42.19 -5.17
C ARG A 287 -22.53 43.40 -6.05
N LEU A 288 -21.70 43.25 -7.09
CA LEU A 288 -21.31 44.37 -7.96
C LEU A 288 -22.12 44.45 -9.27
N HIS A 289 -23.10 43.58 -9.52
CA HIS A 289 -23.88 43.60 -10.75
C HIS A 289 -25.39 43.99 -10.53
N GLY A 290 -25.75 44.52 -9.37
CA GLY A 290 -27.12 44.88 -9.03
C GLY A 290 -27.37 46.36 -8.78
N ARG A 291 -26.50 47.29 -9.26
CA ARG A 291 -26.84 48.72 -9.31
C ARG A 291 -27.35 49.04 -10.70
N THR A 292 -28.63 48.94 -10.91
CA THR A 292 -29.34 49.65 -11.98
C THR A 292 -29.11 51.14 -11.79
N PRO A 293 -28.64 51.90 -12.82
CA PRO A 293 -28.65 53.32 -12.72
C PRO A 293 -30.12 53.82 -12.83
N ASP A 294 -30.59 54.44 -11.75
CA ASP A 294 -31.86 55.19 -11.75
C ASP A 294 -31.87 56.18 -12.87
N ARG A 295 -32.92 56.11 -13.67
CA ARG A 295 -33.29 57.14 -14.65
C ARG A 295 -33.36 58.49 -13.96
N VAL A 296 -32.40 59.35 -14.31
CA VAL A 296 -32.59 60.78 -14.13
C VAL A 296 -33.19 61.32 -15.43
N THR A 297 -34.50 61.46 -15.39
CA THR A 297 -35.23 62.35 -16.31
C THR A 297 -34.93 63.78 -15.88
N GLY A 298 -34.24 64.52 -16.73
CA GLY A 298 -33.99 65.95 -16.53
C GLY A 298 -33.94 66.66 -17.86
N TRP A 299 -35.00 67.24 -18.20
CA TRP A 299 -35.28 68.35 -19.12
C TRP A 299 -34.10 69.28 -19.32
N ILE A 300 -33.90 69.78 -20.61
CA ILE A 300 -33.99 71.07 -20.98
C ILE A 300 -33.30 71.67 -22.11
N VAL A 301 -33.98 72.19 -22.90
CA VAL A 301 -34.05 73.56 -23.51
C VAL A 301 -32.70 74.20 -23.89
N GLY A 302 -32.62 74.40 -25.18
CA GLY A 302 -32.37 75.66 -25.80
C GLY A 302 -30.98 76.10 -26.15
N GLY A 303 -30.85 76.49 -27.40
CA GLY A 303 -30.03 77.61 -27.72
C GLY A 303 -28.85 77.34 -28.69
N GLY A 304 -29.13 77.49 -29.92
CA GLY A 304 -28.61 78.36 -30.93
C GLY A 304 -27.11 78.47 -31.20
N PRO A 305 -26.83 78.99 -32.37
CA PRO A 305 -25.73 78.51 -33.22
C PRO A 305 -24.57 79.50 -33.26
N ALA A 306 -23.46 79.12 -33.80
CA ALA A 306 -22.59 79.95 -34.65
C ALA A 306 -21.17 79.41 -34.74
N ASP A 307 -20.82 79.26 -35.94
CA ASP A 307 -19.64 79.80 -36.65
C ASP A 307 -18.23 79.32 -36.21
N GLU A 308 -17.59 78.74 -37.12
CA GLU A 308 -16.67 79.25 -38.11
C GLU A 308 -15.17 79.03 -37.78
N LYS A 309 -14.53 78.43 -38.80
CA LYS A 309 -13.11 78.62 -39.19
C LYS A 309 -11.98 78.13 -38.27
N SER A 310 -11.22 77.27 -38.72
CA SER A 310 -10.03 77.28 -39.56
C SER A 310 -9.51 75.84 -39.72
#